data_0d3aa91983997aa00c079e694a0960bf
#
_entry.id   0d3aa91983997aa00c079e694a0960bf
#
_cell.length_a   1.000
_cell.length_b   1.000
_cell.length_c   1.000
_cell.angle_alpha   90.00
_cell.angle_beta   90.00
_cell.angle_gamma   90.00
#
_symmetry.space_group_name_H-M   'P 1'
#
loop_
_entity.id
_entity.type
_entity.pdbx_description
1 polymer ?
#
loop_
_entity_poly.entity_id
_entity_poly.type
_entity_poly.pdbx_seq_one_letter_code
_entity_poly.pdbx_strand_id
1 'polypeptide(L)'
;RLVGSEMCIRDRLEGIGYMDMGGIAKVDGEMLSDYLSQKEISLTMAMENHWHGFIGMASVAHAPEFFNLIFEKIFDPELKYDDFEEIRQELLKDYGKETMLEKMLKRAPDRLLSARMDELMGAAIPRSSNKLSIDQIKSQNLDSIAVFYKELYARPEGTTYVICGNFDTDTIMRQFVSVFGRIPASLCPSEYSYPHFELPVEKHIEGFPNDNETQTLFDYLFFGYYQPGLKSTLTLKLMRDVIRNRLISVLRERESLVYSPYISLMYEGIPWRTFYFDINASADNRNMPEIDILLKEILHKLQLQEIGEEELRNIKRSFLIAKREALNEEAPANWRTTLVGLLKNGESLADFEQYEQCLESITPATLREAFNSYLSLENYSLLYLSKNKLKNDTKNN
;
A
#
# COMPACT_ATOMS: atom_id res chain seq x y z
N ARG A 1 -13.42 -18.58 17.63
CA ARG A 1 -12.66 -19.34 16.62
C ARG A 1 -13.32 -19.08 15.27
N LEU A 2 -12.82 -18.07 14.54
CA LEU A 2 -13.13 -17.94 13.10
C LEU A 2 -12.38 -19.06 12.38
N VAL A 3 -12.95 -20.27 12.43
CA VAL A 3 -12.51 -21.39 11.61
C VAL A 3 -13.34 -21.34 10.32
N GLY A 4 -13.02 -20.38 9.49
CA GLY A 4 -13.35 -20.44 8.08
C GLY A 4 -12.04 -20.69 7.34
N SER A 5 -12.06 -21.49 6.28
CA SER A 5 -10.90 -21.57 5.38
C SER A 5 -10.52 -20.15 4.97
N GLU A 6 -9.23 -19.86 4.75
CA GLU A 6 -8.75 -18.54 4.29
C GLU A 6 -9.56 -18.01 3.08
N MET A 7 -10.07 -18.91 2.28
CA MET A 7 -10.96 -18.67 1.15
C MET A 7 -12.28 -18.01 1.57
N CYS A 8 -12.92 -18.45 2.66
CA CYS A 8 -14.20 -17.89 3.15
C CYS A 8 -14.03 -16.49 3.77
N ILE A 9 -12.87 -16.18 4.35
CA ILE A 9 -12.58 -14.85 4.91
C ILE A 9 -12.44 -13.84 3.77
N ARG A 10 -11.79 -14.21 2.70
CA ARG A 10 -11.57 -13.37 1.54
C ARG A 10 -12.85 -13.00 0.81
N ASP A 11 -13.75 -13.97 0.57
CA ASP A 11 -15.03 -13.73 -0.06
C ASP A 11 -15.85 -12.70 0.70
N ARG A 12 -15.75 -12.72 2.03
CA ARG A 12 -16.43 -11.78 2.91
C ARG A 12 -15.75 -10.41 2.92
N LEU A 13 -14.41 -10.35 2.88
CA LEU A 13 -13.66 -9.09 2.80
C LEU A 13 -13.99 -8.31 1.53
N GLU A 14 -14.02 -8.97 0.36
CA GLU A 14 -14.42 -8.31 -0.88
C GLU A 14 -15.90 -7.91 -0.88
N GLY A 15 -16.75 -8.67 -0.18
CA GLY A 15 -18.17 -8.33 0.00
C GLY A 15 -18.43 -7.14 0.92
N ILE A 16 -17.52 -6.79 1.82
CA ILE A 16 -17.71 -5.64 2.74
C ILE A 16 -17.88 -4.31 1.98
N GLY A 17 -17.32 -4.16 0.79
CA GLY A 17 -17.52 -2.99 -0.06
C GLY A 17 -19.00 -2.66 -0.31
N TYR A 18 -19.89 -3.66 -0.32
CA TYR A 18 -21.34 -3.44 -0.44
C TYR A 18 -21.93 -2.71 0.76
N MET A 19 -21.33 -2.86 1.95
CA MET A 19 -21.77 -2.20 3.16
C MET A 19 -21.50 -0.69 3.15
N ASP A 20 -20.50 -0.24 2.36
CA ASP A 20 -20.19 1.18 2.22
C ASP A 20 -21.22 1.93 1.35
N MET A 21 -21.81 1.25 0.37
CA MET A 21 -22.81 1.82 -0.53
C MET A 21 -24.18 2.05 0.14
N GLY A 22 -24.51 1.27 1.15
CA GLY A 22 -25.74 1.43 1.91
C GLY A 22 -25.74 2.67 2.80
N GLY A 23 -26.93 3.11 3.22
CA GLY A 23 -27.13 4.13 4.24
C GLY A 23 -26.98 3.59 5.66
N ILE A 24 -27.80 4.10 6.52
CA ILE A 24 -28.06 3.58 7.88
C ILE A 24 -29.52 3.13 7.94
N ALA A 25 -29.89 2.23 8.84
CA ALA A 25 -31.19 1.53 8.81
C ALA A 25 -32.43 2.41 8.65
N LYS A 26 -32.33 3.68 8.99
CA LYS A 26 -33.45 4.65 8.91
C LYS A 26 -33.35 5.66 7.79
N VAL A 27 -32.23 5.69 7.10
CA VAL A 27 -31.91 6.70 6.07
C VAL A 27 -31.21 6.01 4.92
N ASP A 28 -31.89 5.96 3.78
CA ASP A 28 -31.36 5.43 2.54
C ASP A 28 -30.03 6.08 2.13
N GLY A 29 -29.17 5.34 1.44
CA GLY A 29 -27.84 5.78 1.07
C GLY A 29 -27.80 7.06 0.22
N GLU A 30 -28.75 7.26 -0.71
CA GLU A 30 -28.86 8.50 -1.48
C GLU A 30 -29.22 9.68 -0.59
N MET A 31 -30.25 9.53 0.24
CA MET A 31 -30.66 10.57 1.19
C MET A 31 -29.55 10.89 2.20
N LEU A 32 -28.82 9.88 2.65
CA LEU A 32 -27.67 10.07 3.54
C LEU A 32 -26.56 10.83 2.82
N SER A 33 -26.22 10.47 1.60
CA SER A 33 -25.20 11.13 0.77
C SER A 33 -25.50 12.61 0.55
N ASP A 34 -26.76 12.93 0.22
CA ASP A 34 -27.22 14.31 0.05
C ASP A 34 -27.12 15.12 1.35
N TYR A 35 -27.54 14.52 2.46
CA TYR A 35 -27.42 15.14 3.78
C TYR A 35 -25.97 15.42 4.17
N LEU A 36 -25.09 14.45 3.98
CA LEU A 36 -23.67 14.58 4.30
C LEU A 36 -22.99 15.63 3.43
N SER A 37 -23.34 15.68 2.15
CA SER A 37 -22.83 16.69 1.20
C SER A 37 -23.23 18.11 1.65
N GLN A 38 -24.49 18.32 2.08
CA GLN A 38 -24.96 19.62 2.58
C GLN A 38 -24.25 20.05 3.87
N LYS A 39 -23.78 19.10 4.67
CA LYS A 39 -23.05 19.35 5.93
C LYS A 39 -21.53 19.36 5.78
N GLU A 40 -21.03 19.16 4.57
CA GLU A 40 -19.59 19.00 4.30
C GLU A 40 -18.96 17.89 5.14
N ILE A 41 -19.73 16.82 5.38
CA ILE A 41 -19.26 15.60 6.04
C ILE A 41 -18.88 14.59 4.96
N SER A 42 -17.70 14.01 5.07
CA SER A 42 -17.31 12.85 4.26
C SER A 42 -17.00 11.67 5.18
N LEU A 43 -17.45 10.49 4.77
CA LEU A 43 -17.14 9.22 5.44
C LEU A 43 -17.00 8.15 4.37
N THR A 44 -15.89 7.44 4.38
CA THR A 44 -15.60 6.34 3.47
C THR A 44 -15.00 5.18 4.25
N MET A 45 -15.40 3.98 3.93
CA MET A 45 -14.79 2.79 4.47
C MET A 45 -13.43 2.57 3.82
N ALA A 46 -12.41 2.35 4.64
CA ALA A 46 -11.07 2.01 4.20
C ALA A 46 -10.82 0.52 4.47
N MET A 47 -10.39 -0.19 3.42
CA MET A 47 -10.00 -1.57 3.52
C MET A 47 -8.69 -1.79 2.79
N GLU A 48 -7.73 -2.33 3.51
CA GLU A 48 -6.42 -2.71 3.01
C GLU A 48 -6.15 -4.17 3.41
N ASN A 49 -5.07 -4.75 2.93
CA ASN A 49 -4.77 -6.17 3.18
C ASN A 49 -4.78 -6.56 4.67
N HIS A 50 -4.33 -5.66 5.55
CA HIS A 50 -4.17 -5.94 6.98
C HIS A 50 -4.88 -4.93 7.88
N TRP A 51 -5.47 -3.89 7.30
CA TRP A 51 -6.08 -2.79 8.01
C TRP A 51 -7.45 -2.48 7.45
N HIS A 52 -8.38 -2.23 8.32
CA HIS A 52 -9.72 -1.79 7.96
C HIS A 52 -10.18 -0.70 8.94
N GLY A 53 -11.06 0.16 8.48
CA GLY A 53 -11.57 1.25 9.29
C GLY A 53 -12.41 2.22 8.48
N PHE A 54 -12.61 3.40 9.04
CA PHE A 54 -13.29 4.50 8.39
C PHE A 54 -12.33 5.69 8.28
N ILE A 55 -12.41 6.40 7.18
CA ILE A 55 -11.74 7.67 6.96
C ILE A 55 -12.81 8.71 6.67
N GLY A 56 -12.77 9.83 7.38
CA GLY A 56 -13.74 10.87 7.13
C GLY A 56 -13.29 12.25 7.59
N MET A 57 -14.11 13.22 7.30
CA MET A 57 -13.91 14.61 7.63
C MET A 57 -15.25 15.26 7.96
N ALA A 58 -15.24 16.14 8.94
CA ALA A 58 -16.38 16.97 9.30
C ALA A 58 -15.88 18.30 9.91
N SER A 59 -16.70 19.32 9.87
CA SER A 59 -16.43 20.52 10.68
C SER A 59 -16.55 20.20 12.18
N VAL A 60 -15.86 20.95 13.01
CA VAL A 60 -15.92 20.76 14.49
C VAL A 60 -17.35 20.87 15.02
N ALA A 61 -18.17 21.72 14.40
CA ALA A 61 -19.59 21.89 14.76
C ALA A 61 -20.41 20.59 14.52
N HIS A 62 -20.03 19.78 13.55
CA HIS A 62 -20.70 18.53 13.18
C HIS A 62 -19.99 17.27 13.71
N ALA A 63 -18.99 17.42 14.59
CA ALA A 63 -18.28 16.28 15.17
C ALA A 63 -19.19 15.28 15.90
N PRO A 64 -20.22 15.69 16.70
CA PRO A 64 -21.14 14.73 17.32
C PRO A 64 -21.96 13.94 16.31
N GLU A 65 -22.42 14.59 15.23
CA GLU A 65 -23.16 13.95 14.14
C GLU A 65 -22.27 12.95 13.41
N PHE A 66 -21.02 13.34 13.15
CA PHE A 66 -20.02 12.48 12.50
C PHE A 66 -19.69 11.22 13.31
N PHE A 67 -19.50 11.35 14.63
CA PHE A 67 -19.26 10.19 15.49
C PHE A 67 -20.48 9.27 15.56
N ASN A 68 -21.70 9.81 15.65
CA ASN A 68 -22.91 9.02 15.61
C ASN A 68 -23.08 8.30 14.25
N LEU A 69 -22.74 8.97 13.14
CA LEU A 69 -22.79 8.34 11.82
C LEU A 69 -21.89 7.12 11.73
N ILE A 70 -20.63 7.21 12.20
CA ILE A 70 -19.74 6.06 12.26
C ILE A 70 -20.33 4.93 13.11
N PHE A 71 -20.87 5.28 14.27
CA PHE A 71 -21.50 4.30 15.16
C PHE A 71 -22.69 3.61 14.48
N GLU A 72 -23.58 4.37 13.86
CA GLU A 72 -24.76 3.81 13.16
C GLU A 72 -24.36 2.98 11.93
N LYS A 73 -23.35 3.43 11.16
CA LYS A 73 -22.79 2.62 10.05
C LYS A 73 -22.27 1.26 10.54
N ILE A 74 -21.69 1.19 11.74
CA ILE A 74 -21.18 -0.09 12.30
C ILE A 74 -22.33 -0.97 12.84
N PHE A 75 -23.26 -0.38 13.58
CA PHE A 75 -24.22 -1.16 14.36
C PHE A 75 -25.58 -1.32 13.70
N ASP A 76 -25.96 -0.40 12.81
CA ASP A 76 -27.26 -0.36 12.15
C ASP A 76 -27.15 0.04 10.66
N PRO A 77 -26.30 -0.65 9.86
CA PRO A 77 -26.15 -0.36 8.46
C PRO A 77 -27.41 -0.74 7.67
N GLU A 78 -27.68 -0.01 6.60
CA GLU A 78 -28.71 -0.41 5.64
C GLU A 78 -28.22 -1.60 4.81
N LEU A 79 -29.05 -2.63 4.66
CA LEU A 79 -28.79 -3.80 3.82
C LEU A 79 -29.60 -3.70 2.53
N LYS A 80 -28.96 -3.35 1.43
CA LYS A 80 -29.57 -3.23 0.10
C LYS A 80 -29.48 -4.57 -0.66
N TYR A 81 -30.47 -5.45 -0.42
CA TYR A 81 -30.47 -6.79 -1.01
C TYR A 81 -30.60 -6.77 -2.54
N ASP A 82 -31.42 -5.89 -3.09
CA ASP A 82 -31.66 -5.80 -4.52
C ASP A 82 -30.40 -5.30 -5.24
N ASP A 83 -29.77 -4.23 -4.73
CA ASP A 83 -28.52 -3.70 -5.29
C ASP A 83 -27.38 -4.74 -5.20
N PHE A 84 -27.31 -5.44 -4.07
CA PHE A 84 -26.33 -6.53 -3.88
C PHE A 84 -26.51 -7.63 -4.93
N GLU A 85 -27.75 -8.06 -5.16
CA GLU A 85 -28.04 -9.11 -6.13
C GLU A 85 -27.78 -8.64 -7.55
N GLU A 86 -28.11 -7.40 -7.89
CA GLU A 86 -27.83 -6.81 -9.21
C GLU A 86 -26.33 -6.78 -9.47
N ILE A 87 -25.51 -6.25 -8.57
CA ILE A 87 -24.05 -6.20 -8.71
C ILE A 87 -23.47 -7.61 -8.79
N ARG A 88 -23.98 -8.56 -7.97
CA ARG A 88 -23.54 -9.95 -8.03
C ARG A 88 -23.82 -10.59 -9.38
N GLN A 89 -24.98 -10.32 -9.97
CA GLN A 89 -25.35 -10.82 -11.29
C GLN A 89 -24.51 -10.18 -12.41
N GLU A 90 -24.20 -8.89 -12.29
CA GLU A 90 -23.28 -8.22 -13.23
C GLU A 90 -21.88 -8.84 -13.18
N LEU A 91 -21.33 -9.06 -11.98
CA LEU A 91 -20.04 -9.71 -11.80
C LEU A 91 -20.02 -11.11 -12.41
N LEU A 92 -21.09 -11.90 -12.22
CA LEU A 92 -21.22 -13.24 -12.81
C LEU A 92 -21.37 -13.17 -14.34
N LYS A 93 -22.13 -12.21 -14.85
CA LYS A 93 -22.34 -12.02 -16.30
C LYS A 93 -21.07 -11.61 -17.01
N ASP A 94 -20.25 -10.79 -16.37
CA ASP A 94 -19.01 -10.27 -16.94
C ASP A 94 -17.78 -11.10 -16.56
N TYR A 95 -17.98 -12.12 -15.72
CA TYR A 95 -16.92 -13.04 -15.33
C TYR A 95 -16.32 -13.73 -16.55
N GLY A 96 -15.03 -13.56 -16.72
CA GLY A 96 -14.31 -14.12 -17.88
C GLY A 96 -14.57 -13.42 -19.22
N LYS A 97 -15.49 -12.43 -19.25
CA LYS A 97 -15.67 -11.58 -20.44
C LYS A 97 -14.66 -10.45 -20.39
N GLU A 98 -13.58 -10.62 -21.10
CA GLU A 98 -12.67 -9.52 -21.33
C GLU A 98 -13.20 -8.65 -22.46
N THR A 99 -13.45 -7.37 -22.19
CA THR A 99 -13.73 -6.39 -23.22
C THR A 99 -12.54 -6.31 -24.19
N MET A 100 -12.78 -5.85 -25.42
CA MET A 100 -11.70 -5.65 -26.39
C MET A 100 -10.65 -4.64 -25.84
N LEU A 101 -11.11 -3.64 -25.08
CA LEU A 101 -10.26 -2.67 -24.40
C LEU A 101 -9.41 -3.32 -23.30
N GLU A 102 -9.99 -4.19 -22.47
CA GLU A 102 -9.25 -4.92 -21.43
C GLU A 102 -8.22 -5.89 -22.04
N LYS A 103 -8.56 -6.56 -23.14
CA LYS A 103 -7.60 -7.38 -23.88
C LYS A 103 -6.45 -6.56 -24.44
N MET A 104 -6.72 -5.36 -24.96
CA MET A 104 -5.69 -4.44 -25.41
C MET A 104 -4.85 -3.90 -24.23
N LEU A 105 -5.50 -3.54 -23.12
CA LEU A 105 -4.83 -3.04 -21.93
C LEU A 105 -3.98 -4.12 -21.23
N LYS A 106 -4.45 -5.39 -21.21
CA LYS A 106 -3.65 -6.51 -20.67
C LYS A 106 -2.42 -6.84 -21.53
N ARG A 107 -2.49 -6.50 -22.83
CA ARG A 107 -1.34 -6.62 -23.75
C ARG A 107 -0.45 -5.40 -23.76
N ALA A 108 -0.87 -4.34 -23.05
CA ALA A 108 -0.01 -3.18 -22.88
C ALA A 108 1.26 -3.61 -22.10
N PRO A 109 2.43 -3.27 -22.60
CA PRO A 109 3.70 -3.77 -22.10
C PRO A 109 3.92 -3.56 -20.59
N ASP A 110 3.57 -2.39 -20.08
CA ASP A 110 3.64 -2.01 -18.68
C ASP A 110 2.74 -2.87 -17.79
N ARG A 111 1.52 -3.15 -18.25
CA ARG A 111 0.56 -4.00 -17.52
C ARG A 111 0.95 -5.47 -17.52
N LEU A 112 1.60 -5.94 -18.58
CA LEU A 112 2.12 -7.30 -18.62
C LEU A 112 3.19 -7.52 -17.54
N LEU A 113 4.13 -6.59 -17.41
CA LEU A 113 5.17 -6.65 -16.38
C LEU A 113 4.57 -6.53 -14.98
N SER A 114 3.68 -5.54 -14.75
CA SER A 114 3.02 -5.37 -13.45
C SER A 114 2.21 -6.62 -13.05
N ALA A 115 1.39 -7.16 -13.97
CA ALA A 115 0.60 -8.35 -13.67
C ALA A 115 1.48 -9.57 -13.36
N ARG A 116 2.62 -9.70 -14.04
CA ARG A 116 3.56 -10.80 -13.77
C ARG A 116 4.32 -10.59 -12.46
N MET A 117 4.66 -9.35 -12.12
CA MET A 117 5.27 -9.03 -10.83
C MET A 117 4.29 -9.32 -9.69
N ASP A 118 3.02 -8.91 -9.83
CA ASP A 118 1.95 -9.23 -8.88
C ASP A 118 1.78 -10.74 -8.71
N GLU A 119 1.88 -11.52 -9.78
CA GLU A 119 1.80 -12.98 -9.71
C GLU A 119 3.00 -13.58 -8.96
N LEU A 120 4.21 -13.11 -9.22
CA LEU A 120 5.42 -13.55 -8.53
C LEU A 120 5.38 -13.19 -7.04
N MET A 121 4.96 -11.96 -6.74
CA MET A 121 4.85 -11.49 -5.36
C MET A 121 3.58 -11.98 -4.69
N GLY A 122 2.48 -12.14 -5.45
CA GLY A 122 1.21 -12.64 -4.94
C GLY A 122 1.29 -14.09 -4.46
N ALA A 123 2.18 -14.91 -5.02
CA ALA A 123 2.50 -16.23 -4.47
C ALA A 123 3.11 -16.13 -3.07
N ALA A 124 3.83 -15.03 -2.81
CA ALA A 124 4.41 -14.73 -1.51
C ALA A 124 3.44 -13.95 -0.59
N ILE A 125 2.44 -13.25 -1.16
CA ILE A 125 1.41 -12.53 -0.41
C ILE A 125 0.04 -13.16 -0.69
N PRO A 126 -0.40 -14.17 0.07
CA PRO A 126 -1.61 -14.96 -0.24
C PRO A 126 -2.91 -14.15 -0.38
N ARG A 127 -2.92 -12.90 0.04
CA ARG A 127 -4.09 -12.00 -0.01
C ARG A 127 -4.06 -10.95 -1.12
N SER A 128 -2.99 -10.86 -1.90
CA SER A 128 -2.92 -9.90 -2.99
C SER A 128 -3.57 -10.46 -4.27
N SER A 129 -4.41 -9.65 -4.87
CA SER A 129 -4.78 -9.63 -6.30
C SER A 129 -5.56 -10.78 -6.96
N ASN A 130 -5.93 -11.86 -6.33
CA ASN A 130 -6.72 -12.85 -7.05
C ASN A 130 -8.22 -12.49 -7.06
N LYS A 131 -8.79 -12.25 -8.22
CA LYS A 131 -10.24 -12.08 -8.40
C LYS A 131 -10.99 -13.25 -7.78
N LEU A 132 -12.16 -12.99 -7.21
CA LEU A 132 -13.05 -14.04 -6.73
C LEU A 132 -13.34 -15.03 -7.86
N SER A 133 -13.40 -16.31 -7.54
CA SER A 133 -13.88 -17.33 -8.48
C SER A 133 -15.41 -17.23 -8.67
N ILE A 134 -15.93 -17.81 -9.74
CA ILE A 134 -17.38 -17.87 -9.97
C ILE A 134 -18.11 -18.49 -8.79
N ASP A 135 -17.57 -19.55 -8.21
CA ASP A 135 -18.19 -20.24 -7.08
C ASP A 135 -18.19 -19.37 -5.81
N GLN A 136 -17.13 -18.60 -5.61
CA GLN A 136 -17.04 -17.63 -4.53
C GLN A 136 -18.09 -16.51 -4.70
N ILE A 137 -18.20 -15.92 -5.90
CA ILE A 137 -19.23 -14.89 -6.18
C ILE A 137 -20.63 -15.46 -5.95
N LYS A 138 -20.91 -16.67 -6.42
CA LYS A 138 -22.22 -17.34 -6.23
C LYS A 138 -22.54 -17.63 -4.77
N SER A 139 -21.52 -17.93 -3.97
CA SER A 139 -21.70 -18.26 -2.55
C SER A 139 -21.84 -17.05 -1.65
N GLN A 140 -21.56 -15.83 -2.15
CA GLN A 140 -21.73 -14.61 -1.37
C GLN A 140 -23.19 -14.43 -0.92
N ASN A 141 -23.35 -14.05 0.35
CA ASN A 141 -24.64 -13.80 0.96
C ASN A 141 -24.54 -12.55 1.85
N LEU A 142 -25.44 -11.58 1.62
CA LEU A 142 -25.38 -10.28 2.28
C LEU A 142 -25.53 -10.38 3.80
N ASP A 143 -26.37 -11.30 4.32
CA ASP A 143 -26.50 -11.49 5.78
C ASP A 143 -25.18 -11.97 6.40
N SER A 144 -24.49 -12.90 5.72
CA SER A 144 -23.20 -13.41 6.18
C SER A 144 -22.13 -12.32 6.13
N ILE A 145 -22.19 -11.45 5.11
CA ILE A 145 -21.30 -10.30 4.97
C ILE A 145 -21.58 -9.30 6.10
N ALA A 146 -22.84 -9.01 6.40
CA ALA A 146 -23.25 -8.10 7.48
C ALA A 146 -22.82 -8.60 8.86
N VAL A 147 -22.95 -9.90 9.13
CA VAL A 147 -22.46 -10.51 10.36
C VAL A 147 -20.93 -10.34 10.47
N PHE A 148 -20.20 -10.66 9.40
CA PHE A 148 -18.76 -10.52 9.38
C PHE A 148 -18.29 -9.06 9.51
N TYR A 149 -18.97 -8.14 8.84
CA TYR A 149 -18.75 -6.71 8.96
C TYR A 149 -18.87 -6.25 10.42
N LYS A 150 -19.96 -6.66 11.09
CA LYS A 150 -20.16 -6.33 12.49
C LYS A 150 -19.10 -6.95 13.40
N GLU A 151 -18.65 -8.16 13.12
CA GLU A 151 -17.55 -8.80 13.84
C GLU A 151 -16.23 -8.06 13.67
N LEU A 152 -15.98 -7.47 12.51
CA LEU A 152 -14.76 -6.69 12.25
C LEU A 152 -14.79 -5.31 12.93
N TYR A 153 -15.88 -4.57 12.76
CA TYR A 153 -15.94 -3.15 13.10
C TYR A 153 -16.51 -2.84 14.47
N ALA A 154 -17.32 -3.73 15.05
CA ALA A 154 -17.94 -3.52 16.36
C ALA A 154 -17.07 -3.93 17.55
N ARG A 155 -15.75 -4.04 17.36
CA ARG A 155 -14.80 -4.40 18.42
C ARG A 155 -14.02 -3.18 18.88
N PRO A 156 -14.16 -2.75 20.14
CA PRO A 156 -13.39 -1.64 20.68
C PRO A 156 -11.91 -2.03 20.89
N GLU A 157 -11.64 -3.29 21.21
CA GLU A 157 -10.28 -3.78 21.46
C GLU A 157 -9.47 -3.84 20.16
N GLY A 158 -8.31 -3.20 20.15
CA GLY A 158 -7.43 -3.11 18.99
C GLY A 158 -7.83 -2.05 17.97
N THR A 159 -8.93 -1.32 18.20
CA THR A 159 -9.30 -0.17 17.37
C THR A 159 -8.53 1.07 17.80
N THR A 160 -7.88 1.73 16.85
CA THR A 160 -7.18 3.00 17.07
C THR A 160 -7.92 4.11 16.35
N TYR A 161 -8.20 5.20 17.07
CA TYR A 161 -8.83 6.39 16.53
C TYR A 161 -7.80 7.52 16.42
N VAL A 162 -7.66 8.09 15.23
CA VAL A 162 -6.77 9.21 14.96
C VAL A 162 -7.62 10.40 14.53
N ILE A 163 -7.67 11.42 15.39
CA ILE A 163 -8.48 12.64 15.17
C ILE A 163 -7.51 13.81 15.06
N CYS A 164 -7.52 14.50 13.93
CA CYS A 164 -6.66 15.64 13.65
C CYS A 164 -7.48 16.85 13.24
N GLY A 165 -7.18 18.01 13.80
CA GLY A 165 -7.87 19.25 13.49
C GLY A 165 -7.63 20.35 14.53
N ASN A 166 -8.24 21.50 14.29
CA ASN A 166 -8.24 22.61 15.24
C ASN A 166 -9.49 22.56 16.11
N PHE A 167 -9.39 21.94 17.28
CA PHE A 167 -10.50 21.72 18.20
C PHE A 167 -10.05 21.73 19.68
N ASP A 168 -10.99 21.98 20.59
CA ASP A 168 -10.76 21.76 22.00
C ASP A 168 -10.78 20.26 22.33
N THR A 169 -9.65 19.74 22.79
CA THR A 169 -9.42 18.31 23.01
C THR A 169 -10.41 17.73 24.03
N ASP A 170 -10.71 18.44 25.11
CA ASP A 170 -11.62 17.95 26.16
C ASP A 170 -13.05 17.84 25.64
N THR A 171 -13.46 18.80 24.82
CA THR A 171 -14.80 18.78 24.21
C THR A 171 -14.93 17.64 23.21
N ILE A 172 -14.00 17.46 22.28
CA ILE A 172 -14.02 16.36 21.33
C ILE A 172 -13.95 15.01 22.04
N MET A 173 -13.11 14.88 23.07
CA MET A 173 -13.01 13.63 23.84
C MET A 173 -14.32 13.30 24.56
N ARG A 174 -15.00 14.27 25.17
CA ARG A 174 -16.33 14.02 25.77
C ARG A 174 -17.36 13.57 24.75
N GLN A 175 -17.40 14.21 23.58
CA GLN A 175 -18.31 13.83 22.49
C GLN A 175 -17.97 12.43 21.97
N PHE A 176 -16.70 12.12 21.73
CA PHE A 176 -16.23 10.81 21.31
C PHE A 176 -16.64 9.72 22.29
N VAL A 177 -16.34 9.89 23.58
CA VAL A 177 -16.67 8.91 24.64
C VAL A 177 -18.18 8.74 24.79
N SER A 178 -18.98 9.80 24.61
CA SER A 178 -20.46 9.69 24.67
C SER A 178 -21.03 8.77 23.58
N VAL A 179 -20.33 8.60 22.46
CA VAL A 179 -20.74 7.73 21.35
C VAL A 179 -20.07 6.37 21.47
N PHE A 180 -18.76 6.32 21.40
CA PHE A 180 -18.00 5.06 21.31
C PHE A 180 -17.85 4.34 22.66
N GLY A 181 -17.98 5.05 23.78
CA GLY A 181 -18.04 4.43 25.10
C GLY A 181 -19.29 3.53 25.33
N ARG A 182 -20.24 3.55 24.39
CA ARG A 182 -21.40 2.63 24.39
C ARG A 182 -21.10 1.27 23.78
N ILE A 183 -19.98 1.13 23.07
CA ILE A 183 -19.59 -0.14 22.46
C ILE A 183 -19.23 -1.11 23.58
N PRO A 184 -19.92 -2.27 23.68
CA PRO A 184 -19.58 -3.23 24.72
C PRO A 184 -18.19 -3.81 24.51
N ALA A 185 -17.45 -3.98 25.60
CA ALA A 185 -16.18 -4.68 25.55
C ALA A 185 -16.39 -6.10 25.03
N SER A 186 -15.50 -6.53 24.13
CA SER A 186 -15.55 -7.91 23.64
C SER A 186 -15.12 -8.87 24.74
N LEU A 187 -15.89 -9.96 24.96
CA LEU A 187 -15.53 -10.98 25.92
C LEU A 187 -14.38 -11.90 25.45
N CYS A 188 -14.03 -11.82 24.16
CA CYS A 188 -12.95 -12.58 23.56
C CYS A 188 -12.00 -11.62 22.82
N PRO A 189 -10.77 -11.44 23.28
CA PRO A 189 -9.75 -10.76 22.49
C PRO A 189 -9.64 -11.43 21.11
N SER A 190 -9.59 -10.65 20.04
CA SER A 190 -9.31 -11.21 18.74
C SER A 190 -7.84 -11.61 18.69
N GLU A 191 -7.55 -12.89 18.80
CA GLU A 191 -6.25 -13.38 18.35
C GLU A 191 -6.21 -13.27 16.83
N TYR A 192 -5.54 -12.25 16.33
CA TYR A 192 -5.30 -12.10 14.92
C TYR A 192 -4.09 -12.94 14.53
N SER A 193 -4.32 -13.96 13.74
CA SER A 193 -3.25 -14.79 13.17
C SER A 193 -2.99 -14.32 11.74
N TYR A 194 -1.79 -13.81 11.49
CA TYR A 194 -1.34 -13.54 10.13
C TYR A 194 -0.96 -14.85 9.45
N PRO A 195 -1.31 -15.04 8.16
CA PRO A 195 -0.85 -16.19 7.42
C PRO A 195 0.68 -16.23 7.38
N HIS A 196 1.23 -17.43 7.32
CA HIS A 196 2.66 -17.58 7.10
C HIS A 196 3.06 -16.96 5.76
N PHE A 197 4.10 -16.15 5.78
CA PHE A 197 4.59 -15.43 4.62
C PHE A 197 6.12 -15.55 4.55
N GLU A 198 6.60 -15.92 3.37
CA GLU A 198 8.02 -15.94 3.08
C GLU A 198 8.29 -15.24 1.74
N LEU A 199 9.27 -14.35 1.75
CA LEU A 199 9.76 -13.75 0.52
C LEU A 199 10.50 -14.79 -0.32
N PRO A 200 10.47 -14.68 -1.66
CA PRO A 200 11.30 -15.51 -2.52
C PRO A 200 12.78 -15.39 -2.14
N VAL A 201 13.51 -16.50 -2.17
CA VAL A 201 14.93 -16.54 -1.81
C VAL A 201 15.86 -16.67 -3.02
N GLU A 202 15.28 -16.76 -4.21
CA GLU A 202 16.04 -16.96 -5.44
C GLU A 202 15.86 -15.78 -6.40
N LYS A 203 16.90 -15.51 -7.14
CA LYS A 203 16.88 -14.54 -8.23
C LYS A 203 15.94 -15.02 -9.33
N HIS A 204 15.01 -14.16 -9.75
CA HIS A 204 14.10 -14.42 -10.85
C HIS A 204 14.37 -13.44 -11.99
N ILE A 205 14.73 -13.95 -13.17
CA ILE A 205 14.90 -13.14 -14.37
C ILE A 205 14.03 -13.71 -15.48
N GLU A 206 13.10 -12.92 -15.99
CA GLU A 206 12.17 -13.35 -17.02
C GLU A 206 11.99 -12.28 -18.10
N GLY A 207 12.32 -12.65 -19.34
CA GLY A 207 12.12 -11.81 -20.51
C GLY A 207 10.89 -12.20 -21.31
N PHE A 208 10.09 -11.21 -21.69
CA PHE A 208 8.90 -11.38 -22.52
C PHE A 208 9.16 -10.87 -23.93
N PRO A 209 8.57 -11.53 -24.96
CA PRO A 209 8.61 -11.02 -26.32
C PRO A 209 8.02 -9.61 -26.39
N ASN A 210 8.68 -8.75 -27.13
CA ASN A 210 8.20 -7.38 -27.37
C ASN A 210 7.92 -7.20 -28.87
N ASP A 211 6.67 -6.92 -29.20
CA ASP A 211 6.27 -6.61 -30.59
C ASP A 211 6.75 -5.22 -31.02
N ASN A 212 7.05 -4.33 -30.05
CA ASN A 212 7.66 -3.04 -30.33
C ASN A 212 9.15 -3.23 -30.65
N GLU A 213 9.54 -2.91 -31.87
CA GLU A 213 10.91 -3.12 -32.35
C GLU A 213 11.95 -2.20 -31.72
N THR A 214 11.52 -1.07 -31.16
CA THR A 214 12.41 -0.01 -30.72
C THR A 214 12.49 0.14 -29.20
N GLN A 215 11.45 -0.17 -28.46
CA GLN A 215 11.39 0.08 -27.02
C GLN A 215 11.30 -1.18 -26.19
N THR A 216 11.98 -1.17 -25.05
CA THR A 216 11.84 -2.13 -23.94
C THR A 216 11.30 -1.42 -22.71
N LEU A 217 10.67 -2.19 -21.84
CA LEU A 217 10.40 -1.82 -20.45
C LEU A 217 11.10 -2.84 -19.57
N PHE A 218 11.56 -2.40 -18.44
CA PHE A 218 12.09 -3.29 -17.41
C PHE A 218 11.61 -2.88 -16.03
N ASP A 219 11.57 -3.86 -15.16
CA ASP A 219 11.11 -3.73 -13.78
C ASP A 219 12.01 -4.61 -12.90
N TYR A 220 12.86 -3.98 -12.07
CA TYR A 220 13.65 -4.62 -11.04
C TYR A 220 12.97 -4.46 -9.71
N LEU A 221 12.67 -5.55 -9.04
CA LEU A 221 12.17 -5.56 -7.68
C LEU A 221 13.22 -6.15 -6.73
N PHE A 222 13.77 -5.30 -5.87
CA PHE A 222 14.59 -5.69 -4.72
C PHE A 222 13.71 -5.72 -3.48
N PHE A 223 13.79 -6.77 -2.70
CA PHE A 223 12.93 -6.96 -1.56
C PHE A 223 13.66 -7.65 -0.40
N GLY A 224 13.11 -7.52 0.78
CA GLY A 224 13.68 -8.11 1.98
C GLY A 224 12.89 -7.79 3.23
N TYR A 225 13.44 -8.22 4.35
CA TYR A 225 12.92 -7.89 5.68
C TYR A 225 13.71 -6.73 6.28
N TYR A 226 13.04 -5.91 7.09
CA TYR A 226 13.68 -4.84 7.83
C TYR A 226 13.17 -4.80 9.28
N GLN A 227 13.87 -4.10 10.16
CA GLN A 227 13.39 -3.86 11.53
C GLN A 227 12.59 -2.56 11.53
N PRO A 228 11.27 -2.59 11.82
CA PRO A 228 10.46 -1.39 11.90
C PRO A 228 10.99 -0.40 12.95
N GLY A 229 10.87 0.87 12.63
CA GLY A 229 11.28 1.98 13.47
C GLY A 229 11.70 3.18 12.64
N LEU A 230 11.57 4.38 13.18
CA LEU A 230 11.79 5.62 12.47
C LEU A 230 13.16 5.68 11.75
N LYS A 231 14.24 5.25 12.43
CA LYS A 231 15.58 5.26 11.82
C LYS A 231 15.67 4.35 10.60
N SER A 232 15.13 3.14 10.68
CA SER A 232 15.14 2.18 9.56
C SER A 232 14.31 2.69 8.39
N THR A 233 13.12 3.22 8.66
CA THR A 233 12.24 3.80 7.64
C THR A 233 12.89 4.99 6.95
N LEU A 234 13.51 5.91 7.72
CA LEU A 234 14.26 7.03 7.15
C LEU A 234 15.47 6.56 6.34
N THR A 235 16.16 5.52 6.80
CA THR A 235 17.29 4.93 6.07
C THR A 235 16.84 4.36 4.72
N LEU A 236 15.75 3.59 4.67
CA LEU A 236 15.18 3.07 3.42
C LEU A 236 14.78 4.22 2.46
N LYS A 237 14.15 5.27 2.97
CA LYS A 237 13.78 6.46 2.18
C LYS A 237 15.01 7.18 1.62
N LEU A 238 16.05 7.34 2.41
CA LEU A 238 17.32 7.93 1.97
C LEU A 238 18.02 7.06 0.91
N MET A 239 18.03 5.73 1.10
CA MET A 239 18.53 4.78 0.10
C MET A 239 17.81 4.94 -1.24
N ARG A 240 16.48 5.00 -1.25
CA ARG A 240 15.68 5.27 -2.46
C ARG A 240 16.15 6.52 -3.18
N ASP A 241 16.32 7.63 -2.46
CA ASP A 241 16.67 8.91 -3.08
C ASP A 241 18.12 8.92 -3.59
N VAL A 242 19.05 8.25 -2.89
CA VAL A 242 20.43 8.05 -3.38
C VAL A 242 20.42 7.20 -4.65
N ILE A 243 19.71 6.09 -4.68
CA ILE A 243 19.58 5.25 -5.90
C ILE A 243 18.98 6.08 -7.04
N ARG A 244 17.88 6.80 -6.80
CA ARG A 244 17.26 7.67 -7.82
C ARG A 244 18.27 8.64 -8.44
N ASN A 245 19.05 9.31 -7.60
CA ASN A 245 20.07 10.26 -8.08
C ASN A 245 21.12 9.56 -8.95
N ARG A 246 21.56 8.36 -8.58
CA ARG A 246 22.51 7.57 -9.39
C ARG A 246 21.91 7.09 -10.70
N LEU A 247 20.65 6.61 -10.68
CA LEU A 247 19.97 6.18 -11.91
C LEU A 247 19.82 7.34 -12.89
N ILE A 248 19.44 8.52 -12.43
CA ILE A 248 19.31 9.71 -13.27
C ILE A 248 20.69 10.11 -13.81
N SER A 249 21.68 10.31 -12.95
CA SER A 249 22.99 10.82 -13.35
C SER A 249 23.76 9.85 -14.25
N VAL A 250 23.63 8.55 -14.04
CA VAL A 250 24.36 7.55 -14.83
C VAL A 250 23.58 7.11 -16.05
N LEU A 251 22.39 6.51 -15.84
CA LEU A 251 21.68 5.87 -16.95
C LEU A 251 21.01 6.87 -17.89
N ARG A 252 20.57 8.03 -17.39
CA ARG A 252 19.87 9.03 -18.21
C ARG A 252 20.81 10.09 -18.73
N GLU A 253 21.57 10.77 -17.85
CA GLU A 253 22.33 11.97 -18.23
C GLU A 253 23.68 11.62 -18.88
N ARG A 254 24.42 10.67 -18.31
CA ARG A 254 25.74 10.32 -18.81
C ARG A 254 25.68 9.36 -20.00
N GLU A 255 24.93 8.28 -19.89
CA GLU A 255 24.91 7.20 -20.89
C GLU A 255 23.70 7.29 -21.83
N SER A 256 22.69 8.09 -21.50
CA SER A 256 21.46 8.28 -22.32
C SER A 256 20.76 6.97 -22.69
N LEU A 257 20.80 5.98 -21.80
CA LEU A 257 20.25 4.63 -22.04
C LEU A 257 18.77 4.52 -21.73
N VAL A 258 18.26 5.37 -20.84
CA VAL A 258 16.86 5.37 -20.38
C VAL A 258 16.23 6.74 -20.51
N TYR A 259 14.90 6.79 -20.67
CA TYR A 259 14.19 8.07 -20.78
C TYR A 259 13.89 8.66 -19.40
N SER A 260 13.22 7.91 -18.53
CA SER A 260 12.78 8.37 -17.20
C SER A 260 12.91 7.22 -16.22
N PRO A 261 14.08 7.05 -15.58
CA PRO A 261 14.23 6.05 -14.56
C PRO A 261 13.39 6.42 -13.34
N TYR A 262 12.63 5.47 -12.85
CA TYR A 262 11.79 5.60 -11.69
C TYR A 262 12.20 4.60 -10.62
N ILE A 263 12.12 5.01 -9.37
CA ILE A 263 12.25 4.11 -8.23
C ILE A 263 11.18 4.42 -7.21
N SER A 264 10.44 3.42 -6.82
CA SER A 264 9.53 3.48 -5.67
C SER A 264 10.09 2.70 -4.49
N LEU A 265 9.60 3.01 -3.32
CA LEU A 265 9.82 2.27 -2.09
C LEU A 265 8.47 1.98 -1.45
N MET A 266 8.18 0.72 -1.30
CA MET A 266 7.08 0.23 -0.46
C MET A 266 7.67 -0.45 0.77
N TYR A 267 7.06 -0.28 1.92
CA TYR A 267 7.45 -0.97 3.14
C TYR A 267 6.24 -1.15 4.05
N GLU A 268 6.24 -2.24 4.80
CA GLU A 268 5.18 -2.61 5.71
C GLU A 268 5.80 -3.13 7.01
N GLY A 269 5.59 -2.40 8.10
CA GLY A 269 6.14 -2.79 9.41
C GLY A 269 5.34 -3.92 10.06
N ILE A 270 4.04 -3.97 9.84
CA ILE A 270 3.11 -4.98 10.36
C ILE A 270 2.28 -5.51 9.20
N PRO A 271 2.19 -6.83 9.01
CA PRO A 271 2.67 -7.91 9.88
C PRO A 271 4.08 -8.39 9.59
N TRP A 272 4.59 -8.26 8.37
CA TRP A 272 5.73 -9.06 7.90
C TRP A 272 7.07 -8.36 7.93
N ARG A 273 7.10 -7.05 8.20
CA ARG A 273 8.35 -6.26 8.26
C ARG A 273 9.12 -6.28 6.95
N THR A 274 8.39 -6.12 5.84
CA THR A 274 8.96 -6.20 4.50
C THR A 274 9.17 -4.83 3.87
N PHE A 275 10.11 -4.77 2.94
CA PHE A 275 10.30 -3.63 2.05
C PHE A 275 10.51 -4.09 0.61
N TYR A 276 10.20 -3.19 -0.33
CA TYR A 276 10.34 -3.41 -1.77
C TYR A 276 10.86 -2.13 -2.42
N PHE A 277 11.98 -2.22 -3.13
CA PHE A 277 12.44 -1.20 -4.06
C PHE A 277 12.11 -1.65 -5.48
N ASP A 278 11.24 -0.93 -6.14
CA ASP A 278 10.84 -1.15 -7.52
C ASP A 278 11.54 -0.11 -8.40
N ILE A 279 12.42 -0.57 -9.30
CA ILE A 279 13.19 0.25 -10.24
C ILE A 279 12.74 -0.09 -11.64
N ASN A 280 12.11 0.85 -12.32
CA ASN A 280 11.62 0.66 -13.67
C ASN A 280 11.95 1.82 -14.60
N ALA A 281 12.03 1.53 -15.88
CA ALA A 281 12.16 2.54 -16.93
C ALA A 281 11.81 1.96 -18.31
N SER A 282 11.59 2.88 -19.25
CA SER A 282 11.58 2.57 -20.68
C SER A 282 12.95 2.91 -21.31
N ALA A 283 13.37 2.10 -22.27
CA ALA A 283 14.64 2.25 -22.95
C ALA A 283 14.56 1.73 -24.41
N ASP A 284 15.62 1.93 -25.19
CA ASP A 284 15.78 1.22 -26.47
C ASP A 284 16.07 -0.28 -26.21
N ASN A 285 15.46 -1.15 -27.00
CA ASN A 285 15.62 -2.61 -26.89
C ASN A 285 17.09 -3.07 -26.88
N ARG A 286 17.96 -2.35 -27.55
CA ARG A 286 19.40 -2.67 -27.65
C ARG A 286 20.16 -2.37 -26.37
N ASN A 287 19.63 -1.47 -25.55
CA ASN A 287 20.30 -0.97 -24.35
C ASN A 287 20.11 -1.88 -23.13
N MET A 288 19.15 -2.81 -23.15
CA MET A 288 18.83 -3.63 -21.98
C MET A 288 20.03 -4.37 -21.37
N PRO A 289 20.93 -5.01 -22.15
CA PRO A 289 22.11 -5.67 -21.59
C PRO A 289 23.08 -4.71 -20.88
N GLU A 290 23.24 -3.51 -21.41
CA GLU A 290 24.10 -2.47 -20.84
C GLU A 290 23.47 -1.87 -19.59
N ILE A 291 22.15 -1.63 -19.61
CA ILE A 291 21.38 -1.17 -18.45
C ILE A 291 21.52 -2.17 -17.30
N ASP A 292 21.37 -3.47 -17.56
CA ASP A 292 21.51 -4.52 -16.54
C ASP A 292 22.90 -4.49 -15.88
N ILE A 293 23.95 -4.33 -16.67
CA ILE A 293 25.33 -4.24 -16.16
C ILE A 293 25.49 -2.98 -15.31
N LEU A 294 25.14 -1.81 -15.85
CA LEU A 294 25.36 -0.54 -15.18
C LEU A 294 24.50 -0.39 -13.91
N LEU A 295 23.27 -0.88 -13.93
CA LEU A 295 22.42 -0.85 -12.73
C LEU A 295 23.06 -1.65 -11.59
N LYS A 296 23.56 -2.85 -11.88
CA LYS A 296 24.28 -3.67 -10.89
C LYS A 296 25.57 -3.01 -10.41
N GLU A 297 26.33 -2.37 -11.32
CA GLU A 297 27.50 -1.61 -10.94
C GLU A 297 27.19 -0.41 -10.04
N ILE A 298 26.10 0.31 -10.32
CA ILE A 298 25.62 1.40 -9.46
C ILE A 298 25.35 0.88 -8.06
N LEU A 299 24.55 -0.17 -7.95
CA LEU A 299 24.17 -0.74 -6.65
C LEU A 299 25.39 -1.30 -5.91
N HIS A 300 26.27 -2.00 -6.62
CA HIS A 300 27.51 -2.54 -6.03
C HIS A 300 28.44 -1.43 -5.53
N LYS A 301 28.56 -0.32 -6.26
CA LYS A 301 29.34 0.84 -5.78
C LYS A 301 28.75 1.43 -4.51
N LEU A 302 27.42 1.52 -4.38
CA LEU A 302 26.76 2.00 -3.16
C LEU A 302 27.00 1.07 -1.96
N GLN A 303 27.22 -0.22 -2.20
CA GLN A 303 27.60 -1.18 -1.16
C GLN A 303 29.05 -1.03 -0.72
N LEU A 304 29.96 -0.69 -1.64
CA LEU A 304 31.39 -0.62 -1.36
C LEU A 304 31.85 0.75 -0.86
N GLN A 305 31.22 1.82 -1.32
CA GLN A 305 31.66 3.19 -1.13
C GLN A 305 30.62 4.02 -0.41
N GLU A 306 31.09 4.85 0.51
CA GLU A 306 30.24 5.85 1.15
C GLU A 306 29.89 6.96 0.16
N ILE A 307 28.65 7.46 0.25
CA ILE A 307 28.26 8.68 -0.48
C ILE A 307 28.90 9.91 0.15
N GLY A 308 29.00 10.99 -0.62
CA GLY A 308 29.56 12.24 -0.11
C GLY A 308 28.69 12.85 1.01
N GLU A 309 29.33 13.40 2.02
CA GLU A 309 28.66 14.11 3.13
C GLU A 309 27.75 15.23 2.64
N GLU A 310 28.17 15.97 1.62
CA GLU A 310 27.39 17.06 1.04
C GLU A 310 26.13 16.53 0.33
N GLU A 311 26.26 15.44 -0.40
CA GLU A 311 25.13 14.78 -1.07
C GLU A 311 24.09 14.35 -0.02
N LEU A 312 24.52 13.65 1.03
CA LEU A 312 23.63 13.21 2.10
C LEU A 312 22.95 14.40 2.78
N ARG A 313 23.69 15.46 3.06
CA ARG A 313 23.15 16.67 3.67
C ARG A 313 22.06 17.32 2.81
N ASN A 314 22.26 17.37 1.50
CA ASN A 314 21.27 17.92 0.57
C ASN A 314 19.99 17.07 0.53
N ILE A 315 20.11 15.74 0.53
CA ILE A 315 18.94 14.86 0.58
C ILE A 315 18.20 14.99 1.92
N LYS A 316 18.90 14.99 3.04
CA LYS A 316 18.30 15.21 4.37
C LYS A 316 17.54 16.55 4.46
N ARG A 317 18.12 17.61 3.89
CA ARG A 317 17.45 18.91 3.85
C ARG A 317 16.11 18.87 3.10
N SER A 318 16.02 18.13 1.99
CA SER A 318 14.75 17.96 1.27
C SER A 318 13.71 17.22 2.12
N PHE A 319 14.13 16.25 2.95
CA PHE A 319 13.24 15.55 3.88
C PHE A 319 12.67 16.49 4.98
N LEU A 320 13.50 17.38 5.52
CA LEU A 320 13.06 18.35 6.52
C LEU A 320 12.08 19.37 5.93
N ILE A 321 12.33 19.83 4.70
CA ILE A 321 11.41 20.71 3.97
C ILE A 321 10.08 20.01 3.74
N ALA A 322 10.10 18.80 3.16
CA ALA A 322 8.91 18.03 2.87
C ALA A 322 8.09 17.73 4.15
N LYS A 323 8.77 17.38 5.27
CA LYS A 323 8.11 17.20 6.57
C LYS A 323 7.40 18.48 7.01
N ARG A 324 8.07 19.60 6.92
CA ARG A 324 7.51 20.91 7.33
C ARG A 324 6.30 21.31 6.49
N GLU A 325 6.39 21.11 5.19
CA GLU A 325 5.29 21.39 4.26
C GLU A 325 4.08 20.45 4.47
N ALA A 326 4.36 19.17 4.69
CA ALA A 326 3.30 18.16 4.91
C ALA A 326 2.60 18.34 6.27
N LEU A 327 3.30 18.81 7.29
CA LEU A 327 2.80 18.90 8.67
C LEU A 327 2.53 20.33 9.11
N ASN A 328 2.12 21.20 8.20
CA ASN A 328 1.67 22.53 8.58
C ASN A 328 0.31 22.47 9.28
N GLU A 329 -0.02 23.50 10.06
CA GLU A 329 -1.26 23.58 10.85
C GLU A 329 -2.54 23.61 9.98
N GLU A 330 -2.42 23.99 8.70
CA GLU A 330 -3.53 24.10 7.75
C GLU A 330 -3.86 22.76 7.04
N ALA A 331 -3.11 21.69 7.33
CA ALA A 331 -3.22 20.40 6.66
C ALA A 331 -3.53 19.22 7.61
N PRO A 332 -4.69 19.21 8.32
CA PRO A 332 -5.04 18.14 9.27
C PRO A 332 -5.08 16.75 8.60
N ALA A 333 -5.44 16.69 7.32
CA ALA A 333 -5.44 15.43 6.56
C ALA A 333 -4.03 14.85 6.41
N ASN A 334 -3.00 15.68 6.26
CA ASN A 334 -1.61 15.24 6.18
C ASN A 334 -1.11 14.71 7.54
N TRP A 335 -1.49 15.38 8.63
CA TRP A 335 -1.24 14.88 9.97
C TRP A 335 -1.87 13.52 10.20
N ARG A 336 -3.16 13.37 9.87
CA ARG A 336 -3.86 12.08 9.95
C ARG A 336 -3.11 11.00 9.15
N THR A 337 -2.77 11.26 7.89
CA THR A 337 -2.07 10.30 7.03
C THR A 337 -0.72 9.90 7.62
N THR A 338 0.03 10.86 8.15
CA THR A 338 1.33 10.60 8.77
C THR A 338 1.18 9.74 10.03
N LEU A 339 0.28 10.11 10.95
CA LEU A 339 0.09 9.38 12.20
C LEU A 339 -0.45 7.96 11.96
N VAL A 340 -1.41 7.80 11.05
CA VAL A 340 -1.92 6.48 10.65
C VAL A 340 -0.81 5.64 10.01
N GLY A 341 0.05 6.24 9.17
CA GLY A 341 1.19 5.55 8.56
C GLY A 341 2.20 5.04 9.61
N LEU A 342 2.53 5.84 10.62
CA LEU A 342 3.39 5.43 11.73
C LEU A 342 2.79 4.22 12.48
N LEU A 343 1.52 4.31 12.83
CA LEU A 343 0.81 3.23 13.55
C LEU A 343 0.74 1.94 12.74
N LYS A 344 0.43 2.02 11.44
CA LYS A 344 0.41 0.86 10.54
C LYS A 344 1.78 0.19 10.42
N ASN A 345 2.85 0.95 10.50
CA ASN A 345 4.21 0.44 10.45
C ASN A 345 4.76 -0.02 11.82
N GLY A 346 3.97 0.12 12.90
CA GLY A 346 4.43 -0.18 14.25
C GLY A 346 5.50 0.79 14.75
N GLU A 347 5.51 2.00 14.21
CA GLU A 347 6.43 3.06 14.60
C GLU A 347 5.88 3.85 15.81
N SER A 348 6.77 4.28 16.69
CA SER A 348 6.39 5.05 17.86
C SER A 348 6.09 6.51 17.52
N LEU A 349 4.98 7.03 18.02
CA LEU A 349 4.67 8.46 17.91
C LEU A 349 5.70 9.31 18.68
N ALA A 350 6.21 8.82 19.81
CA ALA A 350 7.26 9.50 20.57
C ALA A 350 8.59 9.57 19.78
N ASP A 351 8.93 8.53 19.01
CA ASP A 351 10.12 8.56 18.15
C ASP A 351 9.96 9.59 17.03
N PHE A 352 8.73 9.81 16.56
CA PHE A 352 8.46 10.79 15.52
C PHE A 352 8.72 12.23 15.97
N GLU A 353 8.60 12.54 17.24
CA GLU A 353 9.01 13.84 17.82
C GLU A 353 10.51 14.08 17.63
N GLN A 354 11.31 13.00 17.62
CA GLN A 354 12.76 13.04 17.44
C GLN A 354 13.18 12.90 15.96
N TYR A 355 12.28 13.13 15.02
CA TYR A 355 12.51 12.91 13.59
C TYR A 355 13.79 13.59 13.08
N GLU A 356 14.01 14.85 13.42
CA GLU A 356 15.17 15.61 12.95
C GLU A 356 16.47 15.04 13.52
N GLN A 357 16.49 14.75 14.82
CA GLN A 357 17.65 14.14 15.46
C GLN A 357 17.92 12.73 14.89
N CYS A 358 16.88 11.95 14.66
CA CYS A 358 16.98 10.64 14.05
C CYS A 358 17.54 10.72 12.63
N LEU A 359 17.03 11.63 11.81
CA LEU A 359 17.50 11.85 10.44
C LEU A 359 18.99 12.29 10.44
N GLU A 360 19.39 13.20 11.33
CA GLU A 360 20.79 13.63 11.44
C GLU A 360 21.73 12.49 11.87
N SER A 361 21.26 11.55 12.66
CA SER A 361 22.06 10.40 13.11
C SER A 361 22.43 9.41 12.00
N ILE A 362 21.81 9.49 10.83
CA ILE A 362 22.10 8.62 9.68
C ILE A 362 23.32 9.20 8.94
N THR A 363 24.42 8.46 8.92
CA THR A 363 25.69 8.87 8.30
C THR A 363 25.88 8.18 6.95
N PRO A 364 26.87 8.60 6.12
CA PRO A 364 27.25 7.86 4.91
C PRO A 364 27.62 6.41 5.20
N ALA A 365 28.30 6.12 6.30
CA ALA A 365 28.62 4.76 6.76
C ALA A 365 27.33 3.95 7.07
N THR A 366 26.38 4.56 7.77
CA THR A 366 25.07 3.93 8.03
C THR A 366 24.36 3.52 6.74
N LEU A 367 24.38 4.41 5.72
CA LEU A 367 23.76 4.10 4.42
C LEU A 367 24.50 2.99 3.68
N ARG A 368 25.85 3.00 3.69
CA ARG A 368 26.62 1.92 3.07
C ARG A 368 26.30 0.56 3.73
N GLU A 369 26.23 0.51 5.05
CA GLU A 369 25.80 -0.70 5.79
C GLU A 369 24.39 -1.13 5.42
N ALA A 370 23.47 -0.17 5.27
CA ALA A 370 22.10 -0.45 4.85
C ALA A 370 22.05 -0.98 3.41
N PHE A 371 22.81 -0.43 2.48
CA PHE A 371 22.92 -0.95 1.12
C PHE A 371 23.43 -2.41 1.10
N ASN A 372 24.38 -2.75 1.95
CA ASN A 372 24.85 -4.14 2.09
C ASN A 372 23.80 -5.05 2.71
N SER A 373 23.01 -4.56 3.66
CA SER A 373 22.04 -5.37 4.39
C SER A 373 20.72 -5.56 3.63
N TYR A 374 20.29 -4.56 2.87
CA TYR A 374 18.96 -4.52 2.28
C TYR A 374 18.93 -4.77 0.76
N LEU A 375 20.03 -4.54 0.04
CA LEU A 375 20.09 -4.80 -1.40
C LEU A 375 20.93 -6.04 -1.69
N SER A 376 20.28 -7.13 -2.03
CA SER A 376 20.97 -8.35 -2.49
C SER A 376 20.99 -8.40 -4.02
N LEU A 377 22.17 -8.42 -4.62
CA LEU A 377 22.33 -8.66 -6.05
C LEU A 377 22.16 -10.15 -6.42
N GLU A 378 22.01 -11.01 -5.42
CA GLU A 378 21.76 -12.46 -5.59
C GLU A 378 20.29 -12.82 -5.35
N ASN A 379 19.46 -11.87 -4.84
CA ASN A 379 18.04 -12.09 -4.56
C ASN A 379 17.22 -10.87 -4.99
N TYR A 380 16.69 -10.90 -6.20
CA TYR A 380 15.81 -9.88 -6.78
C TYR A 380 15.01 -10.48 -7.92
N SER A 381 13.91 -9.82 -8.31
CA SER A 381 13.19 -10.14 -9.53
C SER A 381 13.48 -9.10 -10.62
N LEU A 382 13.71 -9.56 -11.84
CA LEU A 382 13.81 -8.73 -13.03
C LEU A 382 12.85 -9.24 -14.09
N LEU A 383 11.88 -8.42 -14.43
CA LEU A 383 11.01 -8.62 -15.57
C LEU A 383 11.34 -7.60 -16.65
N TYR A 384 11.39 -8.03 -17.89
CA TYR A 384 11.69 -7.11 -18.98
C TYR A 384 11.04 -7.54 -20.30
N LEU A 385 10.76 -6.57 -21.13
CA LEU A 385 10.25 -6.75 -22.49
C LEU A 385 11.36 -6.49 -23.47
N SER A 386 11.83 -7.49 -24.20
CA SER A 386 12.88 -7.29 -25.19
C SER A 386 12.87 -8.38 -26.25
N LYS A 387 13.31 -8.04 -27.47
CA LYS A 387 13.66 -9.03 -28.50
C LYS A 387 14.92 -9.82 -28.11
N ASN A 388 15.84 -9.21 -27.38
CA ASN A 388 17.10 -9.80 -26.98
C ASN A 388 17.02 -10.26 -25.53
N LYS A 389 17.08 -11.56 -25.31
CA LYS A 389 17.12 -12.14 -23.97
C LYS A 389 18.44 -11.88 -23.29
N LEU A 390 18.38 -11.62 -21.98
CA LEU A 390 19.58 -11.56 -21.15
C LEU A 390 20.17 -12.97 -20.99
N LYS A 391 21.51 -13.05 -20.83
CA LYS A 391 22.23 -14.34 -20.69
C LYS A 391 21.78 -15.17 -19.47
N ASN A 392 21.22 -14.51 -18.46
CA ASN A 392 20.82 -15.12 -17.17
C ASN A 392 19.30 -15.27 -17.03
N ASP A 393 18.54 -15.30 -18.12
CA ASP A 393 17.11 -15.51 -18.10
C ASP A 393 16.77 -16.91 -17.57
N THR A 394 16.04 -16.99 -16.44
CA THR A 394 15.74 -18.24 -15.73
C THR A 394 14.82 -19.19 -16.49
N LYS A 395 14.09 -18.70 -17.50
CA LYS A 395 13.26 -19.56 -18.40
C LYS A 395 14.07 -20.31 -19.47
N ASN A 396 15.39 -20.10 -19.54
CA ASN A 396 16.24 -20.74 -20.53
C ASN A 396 17.05 -21.91 -19.98
N ASN A 397 16.81 -22.37 -18.75
CA ASN A 397 17.42 -23.56 -18.14
C ASN A 397 16.45 -24.72 -18.05
#